data_945c64376528444cbaa2224a770846ce
#
_entry.id   945c64376528444cbaa2224a770846ce
#
_cell.length_a   1.000
_cell.length_b   1.000
_cell.length_c   1.000
_cell.angle_alpha   90.00
_cell.angle_beta   90.00
_cell.angle_gamma   90.00
#
_symmetry.space_group_name_H-M   'P 1'
#
loop_
_entity.id
_entity.type
_entity.pdbx_description
1 polymer ?
#
loop_
_entity_poly.entity_id
_entity_poly.type
_entity_poly.pdbx_seq_one_letter_code
_entity_poly.pdbx_strand_id
1 'polypeptide(L)'
;EGAIFTRKSLQEREAAQMAVLADRLQSDLASLALQATQNVMPGNAQQPATQPLIVGQSLLDNLRELEPVGRLVIDLDRVIAAGPGSYDDVVVKGGDRLLVPGQMQEVTVLGEVQSATSHLWNPEFSRNDYVRLSGGTTQNADNGRIYVVRANGSVVSGYSSAWFKGRDSMIRPGDTVVVPLDAQRMRPLPMWTAITTIIYNLAISVAAINSF
;
A
#
# COMPACT_ATOMS: atom_id res chain seq x y z
N GLU A 1 -13.49 -13.97 4.89
CA GLU A 1 -12.55 -13.49 3.87
C GLU A 1 -11.57 -12.40 4.35
N GLY A 2 -11.84 -11.55 5.33
CA GLY A 2 -10.97 -10.46 5.79
C GLY A 2 -10.08 -10.79 6.99
N ALA A 3 -9.73 -12.04 7.23
CA ALA A 3 -8.91 -12.43 8.36
C ALA A 3 -7.51 -11.81 8.30
N ILE A 4 -7.05 -11.29 9.44
CA ILE A 4 -5.73 -10.70 9.61
C ILE A 4 -4.94 -11.59 10.56
N PHE A 5 -3.86 -12.16 10.06
CA PHE A 5 -2.93 -12.92 10.87
C PHE A 5 -1.63 -12.14 11.02
N THR A 6 -1.19 -11.91 12.27
CA THR A 6 0.06 -11.22 12.55
C THR A 6 1.00 -12.11 13.35
N ARG A 7 2.30 -11.95 13.09
CA ARG A 7 3.36 -12.75 13.71
C ARG A 7 4.51 -11.86 14.14
N LYS A 8 4.96 -12.03 15.38
CA LYS A 8 6.01 -11.22 15.97
C LYS A 8 7.33 -11.28 15.18
N SER A 9 7.74 -12.45 14.71
CA SER A 9 8.96 -12.58 13.91
C SER A 9 8.88 -11.91 12.54
N LEU A 10 7.68 -11.74 11.97
CA LEU A 10 7.47 -10.96 10.75
C LEU A 10 7.49 -9.47 11.06
N GLN A 11 6.92 -9.05 12.19
CA GLN A 11 6.96 -7.67 12.67
C GLN A 11 8.41 -7.19 12.86
N GLU A 12 9.25 -8.02 13.50
CA GLU A 12 10.67 -7.71 13.69
C GLU A 12 11.43 -7.60 12.35
N ARG A 13 11.10 -8.48 11.39
CA ARG A 13 11.69 -8.43 10.04
C ARG A 13 11.24 -7.19 9.27
N GLU A 14 9.97 -6.84 9.34
CA GLU A 14 9.41 -5.65 8.73
C GLU A 14 10.04 -4.38 9.31
N ALA A 15 10.19 -4.31 10.64
CA ALA A 15 10.90 -3.23 11.32
C ALA A 15 12.34 -3.06 10.80
N ALA A 16 13.07 -4.15 10.64
CA ALA A 16 14.43 -4.12 10.08
C ALA A 16 14.45 -3.64 8.64
N GLN A 17 13.50 -4.05 7.81
CA GLN A 17 13.39 -3.58 6.43
C GLN A 17 13.04 -2.09 6.36
N MET A 18 12.14 -1.61 7.21
CA MET A 18 11.78 -0.18 7.30
C MET A 18 12.98 0.66 7.72
N ALA A 19 13.79 0.20 8.68
CA ALA A 19 15.02 0.87 9.08
C ALA A 19 16.01 1.02 7.90
N VAL A 20 16.22 -0.04 7.13
CA VAL A 20 17.09 0.00 5.93
C VAL A 20 16.56 0.98 4.88
N LEU A 21 15.23 1.04 4.68
CA LEU A 21 14.63 2.00 3.76
C LEU A 21 14.78 3.45 4.25
N ALA A 22 14.63 3.68 5.56
CA ALA A 22 14.83 4.99 6.16
C ALA A 22 16.28 5.47 6.01
N ASP A 23 17.26 4.59 6.24
CA ASP A 23 18.69 4.91 6.08
C ASP A 23 19.02 5.23 4.62
N ARG A 24 18.45 4.47 3.67
CA ARG A 24 18.62 4.74 2.24
C ARG A 24 18.03 6.09 1.84
N LEU A 25 16.81 6.39 2.26
CA LEU A 25 16.16 7.67 2.00
C LEU A 25 16.97 8.83 2.60
N GLN A 26 17.47 8.67 3.81
CA GLN A 26 18.34 9.66 4.46
C GLN A 26 19.63 9.92 3.65
N SER A 27 20.26 8.86 3.13
CA SER A 27 21.44 8.98 2.27
C SER A 27 21.14 9.71 0.96
N ASP A 28 20.00 9.39 0.33
CA ASP A 28 19.55 10.03 -0.91
C ASP A 28 19.26 11.53 -0.68
N LEU A 29 18.63 11.88 0.44
CA LEU A 29 18.38 13.26 0.84
C LEU A 29 19.69 14.02 1.10
N ALA A 30 20.66 13.40 1.76
CA ALA A 30 21.98 14.01 1.99
C ALA A 30 22.70 14.28 0.67
N SER A 31 22.64 13.36 -0.29
CA SER A 31 23.22 13.54 -1.62
C SER A 31 22.56 14.69 -2.40
N LEU A 32 21.23 14.80 -2.34
CA LEU A 32 20.49 15.91 -2.95
C LEU A 32 20.82 17.25 -2.30
N ALA A 33 20.99 17.29 -0.97
CA ALA A 33 21.40 18.50 -0.25
C ALA A 33 22.79 18.97 -0.68
N LEU A 34 23.75 18.06 -0.83
CA LEU A 34 25.08 18.37 -1.36
C LEU A 34 25.05 18.90 -2.79
N GLN A 35 24.24 18.30 -3.67
CA GLN A 35 24.08 18.78 -5.04
C GLN A 35 23.44 20.18 -5.08
N ALA A 36 22.46 20.44 -4.22
CA ALA A 36 21.82 21.74 -4.13
C ALA A 36 22.81 22.84 -3.71
N THR A 37 23.76 22.55 -2.81
CA THR A 37 24.79 23.51 -2.38
C THR A 37 25.84 23.77 -3.46
N GLN A 38 26.17 22.78 -4.30
CA GLN A 38 27.15 22.93 -5.37
C GLN A 38 26.63 23.76 -6.56
N ASN A 39 25.31 23.81 -6.77
CA ASN A 39 24.68 24.53 -7.86
C ASN A 39 24.33 26.00 -7.55
N VAL A 40 24.70 26.51 -6.37
CA VAL A 40 24.52 27.91 -6.01
C VAL A 40 25.67 28.72 -6.62
N MET A 41 25.47 29.25 -7.81
CA MET A 41 26.38 30.25 -8.38
C MET A 41 26.26 31.58 -7.61
N PRO A 42 27.36 32.24 -7.27
CA PRO A 42 27.34 33.57 -6.64
C PRO A 42 26.73 34.58 -7.63
N GLY A 43 25.54 35.07 -7.35
CA GLY A 43 24.88 36.10 -8.13
C GLY A 43 23.40 35.93 -8.44
N ASN A 44 22.85 34.74 -8.32
CA ASN A 44 21.41 34.51 -8.50
C ASN A 44 20.78 34.06 -7.17
N ALA A 45 20.28 35.03 -6.41
CA ALA A 45 19.44 34.80 -5.23
C ALA A 45 18.01 34.36 -5.65
N GLN A 46 17.89 33.32 -6.47
CA GLN A 46 16.59 32.70 -6.76
C GLN A 46 16.48 31.41 -5.97
N GLN A 47 15.57 31.47 -5.04
CA GLN A 47 15.04 30.47 -4.12
C GLN A 47 15.83 29.15 -3.98
N PRO A 48 16.39 28.90 -2.80
CA PRO A 48 17.09 27.66 -2.53
C PRO A 48 16.16 26.47 -2.72
N ALA A 49 16.70 25.38 -3.23
CA ALA A 49 16.04 24.08 -3.37
C ALA A 49 15.73 23.45 -1.97
N THR A 50 15.19 24.24 -1.04
CA THR A 50 14.86 23.83 0.32
C THR A 50 13.55 23.05 0.41
N GLN A 51 12.59 23.35 -0.46
CA GLN A 51 11.29 22.65 -0.44
C GLN A 51 11.40 21.12 -0.65
N PRO A 52 12.16 20.60 -1.62
CA PRO A 52 12.33 19.16 -1.78
C PRO A 52 12.97 18.47 -0.57
N LEU A 53 13.87 19.17 0.13
CA LEU A 53 14.54 18.63 1.32
C LEU A 53 13.58 18.59 2.52
N ILE A 54 12.74 19.61 2.71
CA ILE A 54 11.74 19.63 3.78
C ILE A 54 10.71 18.50 3.57
N VAL A 55 10.22 18.32 2.35
CA VAL A 55 9.30 17.22 2.02
C VAL A 55 9.97 15.86 2.24
N GLY A 56 11.23 15.73 1.86
CA GLY A 56 11.99 14.50 2.05
C GLY A 56 12.22 14.19 3.54
N GLN A 57 12.48 15.19 4.37
CA GLN A 57 12.59 15.00 5.82
C GLN A 57 11.26 14.59 6.44
N SER A 58 10.16 15.25 6.11
CA SER A 58 8.82 14.83 6.59
C SER A 58 8.48 13.41 6.22
N LEU A 59 8.87 12.96 5.02
CA LEU A 59 8.72 11.58 4.58
C LEU A 59 9.54 10.60 5.42
N LEU A 60 10.78 10.96 5.73
CA LEU A 60 11.65 10.14 6.57
C LEU A 60 11.10 10.03 8.00
N ASP A 61 10.57 11.11 8.54
CA ASP A 61 9.96 11.13 9.86
C ASP A 61 8.69 10.25 9.87
N ASN A 62 7.80 10.41 8.89
CA ASN A 62 6.62 9.56 8.73
C ASN A 62 6.99 8.07 8.59
N LEU A 63 8.04 7.74 7.82
CA LEU A 63 8.50 6.36 7.66
C LEU A 63 9.01 5.76 8.99
N ARG A 64 9.65 6.57 9.84
CA ARG A 64 10.13 6.15 11.16
C ARG A 64 9.03 6.00 12.20
N GLU A 65 7.93 6.73 12.03
CA GLU A 65 6.76 6.64 12.92
C GLU A 65 5.84 5.45 12.58
N LEU A 66 5.99 4.85 11.39
CA LEU A 66 5.19 3.69 11.00
C LEU A 66 5.51 2.49 11.89
N GLU A 67 4.48 1.94 12.53
CA GLU A 67 4.60 0.70 13.29
C GLU A 67 4.53 -0.53 12.37
N PRO A 68 5.51 -1.44 12.44
CA PRO A 68 5.47 -2.67 11.67
C PRO A 68 4.33 -3.57 12.18
N VAL A 69 3.54 -4.10 11.28
CA VAL A 69 2.35 -4.92 11.59
C VAL A 69 2.68 -6.41 11.69
N GLY A 70 3.67 -6.88 10.92
CA GLY A 70 4.05 -8.29 10.87
C GLY A 70 2.97 -9.18 10.27
N ARG A 71 2.26 -8.69 9.24
CA ARG A 71 1.12 -9.40 8.63
C ARG A 71 1.59 -10.62 7.83
N LEU A 72 0.96 -11.76 8.08
CA LEU A 72 1.01 -12.92 7.21
C LEU A 72 -0.30 -13.03 6.44
N VAL A 73 -0.22 -12.98 5.12
CA VAL A 73 -1.39 -13.15 4.25
C VAL A 73 -1.82 -14.60 4.27
N ILE A 74 -3.04 -14.86 4.73
CA ILE A 74 -3.65 -16.19 4.77
C ILE A 74 -5.01 -16.18 4.08
N ASP A 75 -5.41 -17.32 3.55
CA ASP A 75 -6.79 -17.60 3.19
C ASP A 75 -7.39 -18.46 4.30
N LEU A 76 -8.17 -17.84 5.18
CA LEU A 76 -8.69 -18.52 6.38
C LEU A 76 -9.56 -19.73 6.03
N ASP A 77 -10.32 -19.65 4.94
CA ASP A 77 -11.19 -20.74 4.51
C ASP A 77 -10.35 -21.96 4.10
N ARG A 78 -9.22 -21.71 3.41
CA ARG A 78 -8.26 -22.78 3.06
C ARG A 78 -7.54 -23.33 4.27
N VAL A 79 -7.11 -22.44 5.19
CA VAL A 79 -6.45 -22.85 6.43
C VAL A 79 -7.36 -23.77 7.27
N ILE A 80 -8.65 -23.42 7.40
CA ILE A 80 -9.62 -24.24 8.15
C ILE A 80 -9.87 -25.57 7.46
N ALA A 81 -9.92 -25.60 6.13
CA ALA A 81 -10.13 -26.82 5.34
C ALA A 81 -8.85 -27.68 5.24
N ALA A 82 -7.68 -27.10 5.55
CA ALA A 82 -6.38 -27.77 5.45
C ALA A 82 -6.23 -28.83 6.54
N GLY A 83 -5.72 -30.00 6.15
CA GLY A 83 -5.25 -30.98 7.13
C GLY A 83 -3.85 -30.64 7.68
N PRO A 84 -3.47 -31.18 8.84
CA PRO A 84 -2.13 -30.99 9.41
C PRO A 84 -1.01 -31.36 8.41
N GLY A 85 -0.03 -30.45 8.21
CA GLY A 85 1.10 -30.65 7.30
C GLY A 85 0.79 -30.42 5.83
N SER A 86 -0.40 -29.91 5.48
CA SER A 86 -0.73 -29.49 4.11
C SER A 86 -0.06 -28.15 3.77
N TYR A 87 -0.07 -27.78 2.48
CA TYR A 87 0.51 -26.52 2.01
C TYR A 87 -0.13 -25.28 2.67
N ASP A 88 -1.44 -25.33 2.94
CA ASP A 88 -2.19 -24.24 3.55
C ASP A 88 -2.21 -24.32 5.09
N ASP A 89 -1.52 -25.29 5.70
CA ASP A 89 -1.41 -25.40 7.15
C ASP A 89 -0.51 -24.32 7.75
N VAL A 90 -0.99 -23.61 8.74
CA VAL A 90 -0.26 -22.55 9.44
C VAL A 90 0.13 -23.02 10.84
N VAL A 91 1.40 -23.37 11.01
CA VAL A 91 1.93 -23.69 12.33
C VAL A 91 1.94 -22.44 13.21
N VAL A 92 1.10 -22.42 14.23
CA VAL A 92 0.96 -21.31 15.19
C VAL A 92 2.19 -21.22 16.09
N LYS A 93 2.67 -20.00 16.34
CA LYS A 93 3.83 -19.70 17.21
C LYS A 93 3.41 -18.77 18.35
N GLY A 94 4.20 -18.78 19.41
CA GLY A 94 4.00 -17.85 20.52
C GLY A 94 4.04 -16.38 20.04
N GLY A 95 3.00 -15.61 20.39
CA GLY A 95 2.83 -14.22 19.97
C GLY A 95 2.09 -14.02 18.66
N ASP A 96 1.68 -15.09 17.97
CA ASP A 96 0.79 -14.99 16.83
C ASP A 96 -0.60 -14.48 17.25
N ARG A 97 -1.23 -13.67 16.41
CA ARG A 97 -2.59 -13.17 16.61
C ARG A 97 -3.41 -13.38 15.36
N LEU A 98 -4.63 -13.84 15.50
CA LEU A 98 -5.62 -13.93 14.45
C LEU A 98 -6.79 -13.02 14.80
N LEU A 99 -7.06 -12.04 13.93
CA LEU A 99 -8.23 -11.18 14.00
C LEU A 99 -9.16 -11.53 12.85
N VAL A 100 -10.40 -11.86 13.17
CA VAL A 100 -11.45 -12.11 12.17
C VAL A 100 -12.46 -10.99 12.26
N PRO A 101 -12.39 -9.99 11.37
CA PRO A 101 -13.34 -8.87 11.36
C PRO A 101 -14.72 -9.34 10.90
N GLY A 102 -15.73 -8.53 11.19
CA GLY A 102 -17.05 -8.67 10.57
C GLY A 102 -16.97 -8.55 9.06
N GLN A 103 -17.98 -9.04 8.36
CA GLN A 103 -18.04 -8.94 6.91
C GLN A 103 -18.23 -7.48 6.49
N MET A 104 -17.27 -6.95 5.75
CA MET A 104 -17.37 -5.63 5.14
C MET A 104 -18.39 -5.66 3.99
N GLN A 105 -19.03 -4.54 3.72
CA GLN A 105 -20.00 -4.40 2.63
C GLN A 105 -19.55 -3.38 1.57
N GLU A 106 -18.40 -2.78 1.77
CA GLU A 106 -17.86 -1.74 0.92
C GLU A 106 -16.64 -2.21 0.12
N VAL A 107 -16.37 -1.47 -0.96
CA VAL A 107 -15.14 -1.52 -1.75
C VAL A 107 -14.55 -0.12 -1.73
N THR A 108 -13.29 -0.02 -1.32
CA THR A 108 -12.60 1.27 -1.25
C THR A 108 -11.78 1.51 -2.52
N VAL A 109 -11.77 2.75 -3.01
CA VAL A 109 -10.94 3.15 -4.16
C VAL A 109 -9.94 4.20 -3.68
N LEU A 110 -8.65 3.94 -3.91
CA LEU A 110 -7.54 4.79 -3.48
C LEU A 110 -6.56 5.09 -4.62
N GLY A 111 -5.76 6.14 -4.43
CA GLY A 111 -4.68 6.53 -5.33
C GLY A 111 -5.09 7.61 -6.32
N GLU A 112 -4.63 7.51 -7.56
CA GLU A 112 -4.79 8.52 -8.62
C GLU A 112 -6.19 8.48 -9.25
N VAL A 113 -7.21 8.79 -8.43
CA VAL A 113 -8.61 8.96 -8.81
C VAL A 113 -9.09 10.37 -8.44
N GLN A 114 -10.17 10.84 -9.08
CA GLN A 114 -10.71 12.17 -8.81
C GLN A 114 -11.21 12.31 -7.37
N SER A 115 -11.81 11.23 -6.82
CA SER A 115 -12.32 11.19 -5.45
C SER A 115 -12.03 9.81 -4.84
N ALA A 116 -11.03 9.74 -3.96
CA ALA A 116 -10.78 8.54 -3.18
C ALA A 116 -11.90 8.34 -2.17
N THR A 117 -12.65 7.25 -2.30
CA THR A 117 -13.85 6.99 -1.48
C THR A 117 -14.21 5.51 -1.45
N SER A 118 -15.13 5.16 -0.57
CA SER A 118 -15.69 3.82 -0.46
C SER A 118 -17.09 3.76 -1.07
N HIS A 119 -17.37 2.68 -1.77
CA HIS A 119 -18.65 2.40 -2.43
C HIS A 119 -19.24 1.12 -1.87
N LEU A 120 -20.57 1.02 -1.84
CA LEU A 120 -21.24 -0.22 -1.50
C LEU A 120 -20.86 -1.31 -2.52
N TRP A 121 -20.53 -2.50 -2.02
CA TRP A 121 -20.19 -3.62 -2.89
C TRP A 121 -21.37 -4.06 -3.75
N ASN A 122 -21.10 -4.29 -5.03
CA ASN A 122 -22.06 -4.84 -5.99
C ASN A 122 -21.37 -5.98 -6.76
N PRO A 123 -21.98 -7.19 -6.81
CA PRO A 123 -21.40 -8.34 -7.50
C PRO A 123 -21.26 -8.17 -9.02
N GLU A 124 -22.01 -7.24 -9.62
CA GLU A 124 -21.96 -6.97 -11.06
C GLU A 124 -20.86 -5.98 -11.44
N PHE A 125 -20.25 -5.27 -10.46
CA PHE A 125 -19.28 -4.24 -10.72
C PHE A 125 -17.87 -4.82 -10.83
N SER A 126 -17.21 -4.41 -11.90
CA SER A 126 -15.77 -4.65 -12.10
C SER A 126 -14.92 -3.60 -11.39
N ARG A 127 -13.63 -3.84 -11.29
CA ARG A 127 -12.63 -2.88 -10.83
C ARG A 127 -12.77 -1.51 -11.52
N ASN A 128 -12.97 -1.51 -12.84
CA ASN A 128 -13.08 -0.29 -13.63
C ASN A 128 -14.39 0.46 -13.35
N ASP A 129 -15.46 -0.24 -12.96
CA ASP A 129 -16.72 0.39 -12.56
C ASP A 129 -16.55 1.18 -11.27
N TYR A 130 -15.84 0.63 -10.28
CA TYR A 130 -15.52 1.36 -9.04
C TYR A 130 -14.63 2.57 -9.28
N VAL A 131 -13.63 2.47 -10.16
CA VAL A 131 -12.81 3.64 -10.56
C VAL A 131 -13.67 4.72 -11.21
N ARG A 132 -14.63 4.33 -12.08
CA ARG A 132 -15.56 5.28 -12.70
C ARG A 132 -16.49 5.95 -11.69
N LEU A 133 -17.00 5.21 -10.70
CA LEU A 133 -17.80 5.76 -9.59
C LEU A 133 -17.01 6.77 -8.76
N SER A 134 -15.71 6.63 -8.67
CA SER A 134 -14.79 7.56 -8.00
C SER A 134 -14.40 8.77 -8.87
N GLY A 135 -15.15 9.03 -9.96
CA GLY A 135 -14.92 10.14 -10.88
C GLY A 135 -13.89 9.86 -11.98
N GLY A 136 -13.40 8.62 -12.09
CA GLY A 136 -12.34 8.25 -13.03
C GLY A 136 -10.93 8.51 -12.48
N THR A 137 -9.94 8.27 -13.32
CA THR A 137 -8.51 8.42 -12.96
C THR A 137 -8.03 9.85 -13.20
N THR A 138 -6.98 10.27 -12.49
CA THR A 138 -6.28 11.52 -12.75
C THR A 138 -5.37 11.40 -13.98
N GLN A 139 -4.81 12.54 -14.44
CA GLN A 139 -3.84 12.55 -15.53
C GLN A 139 -2.51 11.87 -15.20
N ASN A 140 -2.23 11.70 -13.90
CA ASN A 140 -1.00 11.09 -13.38
C ASN A 140 -1.16 9.59 -13.13
N ALA A 141 -2.33 9.02 -13.38
CA ALA A 141 -2.62 7.62 -13.11
C ALA A 141 -1.94 6.66 -14.11
N ASP A 142 -1.40 5.57 -13.60
CA ASP A 142 -1.03 4.42 -14.42
C ASP A 142 -2.23 3.47 -14.60
N ASN A 143 -3.01 3.74 -15.62
CA ASN A 143 -4.20 2.97 -15.95
C ASN A 143 -3.90 1.51 -16.30
N GLY A 144 -2.68 1.19 -16.70
CA GLY A 144 -2.25 -0.15 -17.05
C GLY A 144 -1.97 -1.03 -15.83
N ARG A 145 -1.69 -0.42 -14.68
CA ARG A 145 -1.24 -1.13 -13.47
C ARG A 145 -2.20 -1.03 -12.30
N ILE A 146 -3.47 -0.72 -12.53
CA ILE A 146 -4.49 -0.73 -11.47
C ILE A 146 -4.56 -2.14 -10.87
N TYR A 147 -4.48 -2.27 -9.56
CA TYR A 147 -4.52 -3.54 -8.84
C TYR A 147 -5.55 -3.52 -7.71
N VAL A 148 -5.83 -4.70 -7.17
CA VAL A 148 -6.78 -4.87 -6.07
C VAL A 148 -6.05 -5.48 -4.88
N VAL A 149 -6.21 -4.85 -3.73
CA VAL A 149 -5.80 -5.41 -2.44
C VAL A 149 -7.03 -6.04 -1.81
N ARG A 150 -6.98 -7.33 -1.58
CA ARG A 150 -8.05 -8.09 -0.92
C ARG A 150 -8.15 -7.75 0.57
N ALA A 151 -9.29 -7.99 1.15
CA ALA A 151 -9.49 -7.79 2.59
C ALA A 151 -8.47 -8.58 3.45
N ASN A 152 -8.01 -9.75 2.99
CA ASN A 152 -6.96 -10.51 3.67
C ASN A 152 -5.53 -9.97 3.43
N GLY A 153 -5.37 -8.90 2.62
CA GLY A 153 -4.08 -8.27 2.29
C GLY A 153 -3.36 -8.86 1.08
N SER A 154 -3.92 -9.88 0.42
CA SER A 154 -3.34 -10.36 -0.84
C SER A 154 -3.54 -9.34 -1.97
N VAL A 155 -2.60 -9.30 -2.92
CA VAL A 155 -2.65 -8.36 -4.04
C VAL A 155 -2.94 -9.12 -5.34
N VAL A 156 -3.96 -8.66 -6.06
CA VAL A 156 -4.32 -9.17 -7.39
C VAL A 156 -3.99 -8.09 -8.42
N SER A 157 -2.94 -8.33 -9.22
CA SER A 157 -2.53 -7.38 -10.25
C SER A 157 -3.48 -7.43 -11.45
N GLY A 158 -3.77 -6.25 -12.02
CA GLY A 158 -4.57 -6.15 -13.23
C GLY A 158 -3.90 -6.64 -14.51
N TYR A 159 -2.61 -7.00 -14.43
CA TYR A 159 -1.77 -7.43 -15.56
C TYR A 159 -1.85 -8.93 -15.82
N SER A 160 -2.75 -9.66 -15.16
CA SER A 160 -2.90 -11.08 -15.44
C SER A 160 -3.40 -11.26 -16.88
N SER A 161 -2.48 -11.71 -17.74
CA SER A 161 -2.74 -12.20 -19.09
C SER A 161 -3.98 -13.11 -19.08
N ALA A 162 -4.62 -13.28 -20.24
CA ALA A 162 -5.84 -14.04 -20.48
C ALA A 162 -5.90 -15.45 -19.84
N TRP A 163 -4.81 -15.93 -19.27
CA TRP A 163 -4.69 -17.21 -18.57
C TRP A 163 -5.35 -17.22 -17.18
N PHE A 164 -5.47 -16.06 -16.51
CA PHE A 164 -6.13 -15.93 -15.19
C PHE A 164 -7.54 -15.33 -15.28
N LYS A 165 -8.28 -15.59 -16.34
CA LYS A 165 -9.74 -15.33 -16.42
C LYS A 165 -10.53 -16.29 -15.52
N GLY A 166 -10.21 -16.30 -14.21
CA GLY A 166 -10.89 -17.09 -13.21
C GLY A 166 -11.51 -16.22 -12.12
N ARG A 167 -12.12 -16.84 -11.13
CA ARG A 167 -12.78 -16.24 -9.95
C ARG A 167 -11.98 -15.13 -9.23
N ASP A 168 -10.68 -15.03 -9.46
CA ASP A 168 -9.79 -14.06 -8.80
C ASP A 168 -9.90 -12.64 -9.36
N SER A 169 -10.54 -12.43 -10.51
CA SER A 169 -10.76 -11.11 -11.10
C SER A 169 -12.00 -10.38 -10.56
N MET A 170 -12.88 -11.08 -9.85
CA MET A 170 -14.09 -10.49 -9.28
C MET A 170 -13.77 -9.69 -8.03
N ILE A 171 -14.32 -8.49 -7.93
CA ILE A 171 -14.23 -7.66 -6.75
C ILE A 171 -15.09 -8.28 -5.64
N ARG A 172 -14.55 -8.33 -4.43
CA ARG A 172 -15.20 -8.89 -3.24
C ARG A 172 -15.48 -7.78 -2.21
N PRO A 173 -16.40 -8.00 -1.28
CA PRO A 173 -16.61 -7.09 -0.16
C PRO A 173 -15.32 -6.93 0.66
N GLY A 174 -14.99 -5.67 1.01
CA GLY A 174 -13.75 -5.34 1.73
C GLY A 174 -12.51 -5.21 0.85
N ASP A 175 -12.62 -5.36 -0.47
CA ASP A 175 -11.51 -5.13 -1.38
C ASP A 175 -11.18 -3.64 -1.51
N THR A 176 -9.90 -3.35 -1.75
CA THR A 176 -9.43 -2.01 -2.07
C THR A 176 -8.87 -1.96 -3.48
N VAL A 177 -9.47 -1.14 -4.33
CA VAL A 177 -8.96 -0.86 -5.68
C VAL A 177 -7.93 0.26 -5.58
N VAL A 178 -6.71 -0.01 -6.01
CA VAL A 178 -5.61 0.95 -5.97
C VAL A 178 -5.23 1.36 -7.39
N VAL A 179 -5.29 2.67 -7.63
CA VAL A 179 -4.86 3.29 -8.89
C VAL A 179 -3.49 3.91 -8.66
N PRO A 180 -2.41 3.28 -9.15
CA PRO A 180 -1.07 3.79 -8.92
C PRO A 180 -0.75 5.01 -9.76
N LEU A 181 0.26 5.74 -9.30
CA LEU A 181 0.86 6.85 -10.00
C LEU A 181 1.73 6.33 -11.16
N ASP A 182 1.72 7.04 -12.30
CA ASP A 182 2.66 6.77 -13.41
C ASP A 182 4.04 7.33 -13.08
N ALA A 183 4.89 6.48 -12.52
CA ALA A 183 6.25 6.85 -12.11
C ALA A 183 7.17 7.26 -13.28
N GLN A 184 6.82 6.91 -14.52
CA GLN A 184 7.62 7.29 -15.71
C GLN A 184 7.42 8.75 -16.09
N ARG A 185 6.28 9.34 -15.70
CA ARG A 185 5.95 10.74 -15.96
C ARG A 185 6.44 11.70 -14.89
N MET A 186 6.93 11.19 -13.76
CA MET A 186 7.26 12.02 -12.60
C MET A 186 8.73 12.03 -12.26
N ARG A 187 9.16 13.15 -11.67
CA ARG A 187 10.45 13.26 -10.99
C ARG A 187 10.44 12.41 -9.72
N PRO A 188 11.60 11.89 -9.26
CA PRO A 188 11.67 10.86 -8.19
C PRO A 188 10.98 11.23 -6.86
N LEU A 189 10.92 12.49 -6.49
CA LEU A 189 10.32 12.94 -5.21
C LEU A 189 8.82 12.68 -5.08
N PRO A 190 7.96 13.01 -6.07
CA PRO A 190 6.52 12.71 -6.00
C PRO A 190 6.19 11.21 -5.92
N MET A 191 7.05 10.35 -6.45
CA MET A 191 6.88 8.90 -6.39
C MET A 191 6.93 8.39 -4.95
N TRP A 192 7.85 8.89 -4.13
CA TRP A 192 7.98 8.49 -2.72
C TRP A 192 6.79 8.92 -1.87
N THR A 193 6.23 10.13 -2.11
CA THR A 193 5.03 10.59 -1.39
C THR A 193 3.83 9.71 -1.65
N ALA A 194 3.61 9.30 -2.91
CA ALA A 194 2.50 8.43 -3.27
C ALA A 194 2.62 7.03 -2.63
N ILE A 195 3.82 6.44 -2.63
CA ILE A 195 4.07 5.13 -2.01
C ILE A 195 3.82 5.21 -0.50
N THR A 196 4.32 6.24 0.17
CA THR A 196 4.16 6.41 1.63
C THR A 196 2.68 6.60 1.99
N THR A 197 1.91 7.35 1.20
CA THR A 197 0.48 7.54 1.43
C THR A 197 -0.31 6.24 1.30
N ILE A 198 0.01 5.40 0.32
CA ILE A 198 -0.64 4.09 0.14
C ILE A 198 -0.32 3.17 1.33
N ILE A 199 0.94 3.10 1.75
CA ILE A 199 1.36 2.31 2.91
C ILE A 199 0.66 2.81 4.18
N TYR A 200 0.61 4.12 4.39
CA TYR A 200 -0.04 4.75 5.54
C TYR A 200 -1.54 4.43 5.60
N ASN A 201 -2.26 4.55 4.48
CA ASN A 201 -3.69 4.25 4.42
C ASN A 201 -3.99 2.77 4.65
N LEU A 202 -3.13 1.87 4.18
CA LEU A 202 -3.23 0.44 4.46
C LEU A 202 -2.96 0.13 5.95
N ALA A 203 -2.01 0.82 6.58
CA ALA A 203 -1.70 0.67 8.01
C ALA A 203 -2.83 1.21 8.90
N ILE A 204 -3.44 2.36 8.56
CA ILE A 204 -4.58 2.93 9.30
C ILE A 204 -5.79 1.99 9.26
N SER A 205 -6.07 1.35 8.12
CA SER A 205 -7.20 0.41 8.05
C SER A 205 -7.03 -0.78 9.00
N VAL A 206 -5.79 -1.17 9.28
CA VAL A 206 -5.46 -2.22 10.28
C VAL A 206 -5.53 -1.67 11.71
N ALA A 207 -5.07 -0.43 11.94
CA ALA A 207 -5.09 0.20 13.27
C ALA A 207 -6.51 0.53 13.73
N ALA A 208 -7.39 0.96 12.84
CA ALA A 208 -8.80 1.25 13.16
C ALA A 208 -9.56 -0.01 13.65
N ILE A 209 -9.16 -1.19 13.21
CA ILE A 209 -9.73 -2.47 13.66
C ILE A 209 -9.22 -2.84 15.06
N ASN A 210 -8.08 -2.31 15.48
CA ASN A 210 -7.44 -2.66 16.76
C ASN A 210 -7.89 -1.74 17.92
N SER A 211 -8.74 -0.73 17.66
CA SER A 211 -9.24 0.23 18.66
C SER A 211 -10.67 -0.04 19.14
N PHE A 212 -11.25 -1.20 18.79
CA PHE A 212 -12.55 -1.65 19.29
C PHE A 212 -12.44 -2.92 20.10
#